data_0bbd113ab2804f0174b6a08727881081
#
_entry.id   0bbd113ab2804f0174b6a08727881081
#
_cell.length_a   1.000
_cell.length_b   1.000
_cell.length_c   1.000
_cell.angle_alpha   90.00
_cell.angle_beta   90.00
_cell.angle_gamma   90.00
#
_symmetry.space_group_name_H-M   'P 1'
#
loop_
_entity.id
_entity.type
_entity.pdbx_description
1 polymer ?
#
loop_
_entity_poly.entity_id
_entity_poly.type
_entity_poly.pdbx_seq_one_letter_code
_entity_poly.pdbx_strand_id
1 'polypeptide(L)'
;MLFAHGWSSHGTRVARWVQPLRDAGYAVVTFDQAAHGRSGGTHTTLPDFTCHLMAVAKHYGPAAAVIGHSLGGAATALALARGMQAKTAVLIAPAADPLAAVERFSNLLWLASHLGRRMFARFEGAMRFSAEELQAQHNAPRIGRPALIVHDIEDREVPWSEGERWARYWPQSRLLSTRGLGHNRIADDAGVIASALRFLRGETVGKRVVSTADLPYGLA
;
A
#
# COMPACT_ATOMS: atom_id res chain seq x y z
N MET A 1 2.03 -15.12 -6.52
CA MET A 1 2.05 -13.72 -6.06
C MET A 1 0.74 -13.06 -6.32
N LEU A 2 0.28 -12.20 -5.43
CA LEU A 2 -0.89 -11.36 -5.62
C LEU A 2 -0.47 -9.94 -5.93
N PHE A 3 -1.23 -9.24 -6.80
CA PHE A 3 -1.03 -7.83 -7.10
C PHE A 3 -2.33 -7.05 -6.86
N ALA A 4 -2.27 -6.01 -6.00
CA ALA A 4 -3.37 -5.12 -5.68
C ALA A 4 -3.11 -3.73 -6.29
N HIS A 5 -3.94 -3.35 -7.26
CA HIS A 5 -3.86 -2.04 -7.92
C HIS A 5 -4.38 -0.90 -7.04
N GLY A 6 -4.05 0.34 -7.41
CA GLY A 6 -4.49 1.55 -6.73
C GLY A 6 -5.88 2.03 -7.16
N TRP A 7 -6.32 3.15 -6.58
CA TRP A 7 -7.53 3.85 -6.99
C TRP A 7 -7.47 4.29 -8.44
N SER A 8 -8.61 4.31 -9.12
CA SER A 8 -8.72 4.65 -10.56
C SER A 8 -7.78 3.84 -11.48
N SER A 9 -7.46 2.61 -11.08
CA SER A 9 -6.59 1.70 -11.81
C SER A 9 -7.28 0.34 -12.07
N HIS A 10 -6.56 -0.65 -12.52
CA HIS A 10 -7.10 -1.98 -12.84
C HIS A 10 -6.00 -3.05 -12.77
N GLY A 11 -6.39 -4.31 -12.78
CA GLY A 11 -5.49 -5.45 -12.59
C GLY A 11 -4.38 -5.58 -13.65
N THR A 12 -4.61 -5.13 -14.89
CA THR A 12 -3.57 -5.18 -15.93
C THR A 12 -2.43 -4.18 -15.73
N ARG A 13 -2.53 -3.29 -14.73
CA ARG A 13 -1.42 -2.42 -14.31
C ARG A 13 -0.16 -3.20 -13.94
N VAL A 14 -0.30 -4.46 -13.59
CA VAL A 14 0.81 -5.38 -13.29
C VAL A 14 1.60 -5.83 -14.53
N ALA A 15 1.23 -5.45 -15.73
CA ALA A 15 1.76 -6.05 -16.97
C ALA A 15 3.29 -6.09 -17.04
N ARG A 16 3.97 -5.01 -16.62
CA ARG A 16 5.45 -4.95 -16.59
C ARG A 16 6.09 -5.86 -15.56
N TRP A 17 5.36 -6.31 -14.56
CA TRP A 17 5.82 -7.23 -13.52
C TRP A 17 5.69 -8.69 -13.90
N VAL A 18 4.76 -9.01 -14.83
CA VAL A 18 4.38 -10.41 -15.12
C VAL A 18 5.58 -11.21 -15.59
N GLN A 19 6.29 -10.75 -16.62
CA GLN A 19 7.42 -11.51 -17.17
C GLN A 19 8.56 -11.64 -16.16
N PRO A 20 9.06 -10.56 -15.51
CA PRO A 20 10.11 -10.68 -14.49
C PRO A 20 9.75 -11.60 -13.31
N LEU A 21 8.50 -11.59 -12.87
CA LEU A 21 8.05 -12.48 -11.80
C LEU A 21 7.96 -13.94 -12.26
N ARG A 22 7.50 -14.19 -13.48
CA ARG A 22 7.45 -15.53 -14.07
C ARG A 22 8.87 -16.11 -14.26
N ASP A 23 9.80 -15.30 -14.74
CA ASP A 23 11.21 -15.70 -14.89
C ASP A 23 11.86 -16.02 -13.54
N ALA A 24 11.38 -15.38 -12.47
CA ALA A 24 11.75 -15.67 -11.09
C ALA A 24 10.99 -16.87 -10.48
N GLY A 25 10.17 -17.60 -11.26
CA GLY A 25 9.44 -18.78 -10.83
C GLY A 25 8.12 -18.53 -10.11
N TYR A 26 7.54 -17.33 -10.21
CA TYR A 26 6.29 -17.02 -9.54
C TYR A 26 5.08 -17.03 -10.49
N ALA A 27 3.99 -17.64 -10.06
CA ALA A 27 2.67 -17.39 -10.64
C ALA A 27 2.15 -16.04 -10.17
N VAL A 28 1.55 -15.27 -11.08
CA VAL A 28 1.01 -13.93 -10.82
C VAL A 28 -0.51 -13.98 -10.87
N VAL A 29 -1.16 -13.52 -9.82
CA VAL A 29 -2.60 -13.33 -9.73
C VAL A 29 -2.85 -11.85 -9.57
N THR A 30 -3.68 -11.31 -10.43
CA THR A 30 -4.18 -9.93 -10.37
C THR A 30 -5.69 -9.95 -10.58
N PHE A 31 -6.37 -8.93 -10.12
CA PHE A 31 -7.82 -8.80 -10.22
C PHE A 31 -8.20 -7.32 -10.22
N ASP A 32 -9.37 -7.03 -10.75
CA ASP A 32 -9.96 -5.71 -10.63
C ASP A 32 -10.76 -5.62 -9.33
N GLN A 33 -10.50 -4.59 -8.54
CA GLN A 33 -11.30 -4.27 -7.35
C GLN A 33 -12.73 -3.89 -7.74
N ALA A 34 -13.69 -4.03 -6.83
CA ALA A 34 -15.06 -3.57 -7.07
C ALA A 34 -15.08 -2.12 -7.54
N ALA A 35 -15.99 -1.79 -8.43
CA ALA A 35 -16.11 -0.49 -9.09
C ALA A 35 -14.89 -0.06 -9.92
N HIS A 36 -13.97 -0.98 -10.24
CA HIS A 36 -12.78 -0.74 -11.05
C HIS A 36 -12.67 -1.76 -12.20
N GLY A 37 -12.02 -1.35 -13.28
CA GLY A 37 -11.73 -2.21 -14.42
C GLY A 37 -12.99 -2.87 -14.98
N ARG A 38 -13.01 -4.20 -14.99
CA ARG A 38 -14.13 -5.03 -15.47
C ARG A 38 -15.02 -5.57 -14.33
N SER A 39 -14.68 -5.28 -13.08
CA SER A 39 -15.48 -5.68 -11.93
C SER A 39 -16.72 -4.79 -11.78
N GLY A 40 -17.83 -5.39 -11.36
CA GLY A 40 -19.07 -4.68 -11.09
C GLY A 40 -18.99 -3.77 -9.85
N GLY A 41 -20.10 -3.08 -9.61
CA GLY A 41 -20.23 -2.13 -8.49
C GLY A 41 -20.10 -0.69 -8.92
N THR A 42 -20.56 0.23 -8.05
CA THR A 42 -20.52 1.68 -8.28
C THR A 42 -19.75 2.42 -7.20
N HIS A 43 -19.44 1.74 -6.10
CA HIS A 43 -18.73 2.29 -4.95
C HIS A 43 -17.73 1.27 -4.42
N THR A 44 -16.66 1.77 -3.83
CA THR A 44 -15.68 0.96 -3.11
C THR A 44 -14.91 1.85 -2.14
N THR A 45 -14.34 1.24 -1.11
CA THR A 45 -13.60 1.91 -0.04
C THR A 45 -12.29 1.17 0.23
N LEU A 46 -11.40 1.72 1.05
CA LEU A 46 -10.20 1.03 1.49
C LEU A 46 -10.51 -0.28 2.26
N PRO A 47 -11.49 -0.34 3.18
CA PRO A 47 -11.97 -1.60 3.74
C PRO A 47 -12.42 -2.62 2.69
N ASP A 48 -13.14 -2.20 1.64
CA ASP A 48 -13.57 -3.10 0.56
C ASP A 48 -12.37 -3.65 -0.21
N PHE A 49 -11.42 -2.80 -0.59
CA PHE A 49 -10.15 -3.22 -1.20
C PHE A 49 -9.45 -4.29 -0.35
N THR A 50 -9.43 -4.09 0.96
CA THR A 50 -8.84 -5.03 1.92
C THR A 50 -9.59 -6.36 1.94
N CYS A 51 -10.92 -6.33 2.04
CA CYS A 51 -11.76 -7.52 2.07
C CYS A 51 -11.66 -8.32 0.77
N HIS A 52 -11.70 -7.65 -0.38
CA HIS A 52 -11.57 -8.32 -1.69
C HIS A 52 -10.18 -8.95 -1.85
N LEU A 53 -9.11 -8.26 -1.46
CA LEU A 53 -7.77 -8.83 -1.48
C LEU A 53 -7.66 -10.07 -0.59
N MET A 54 -8.25 -10.03 0.61
CA MET A 54 -8.29 -11.18 1.53
C MET A 54 -9.09 -12.35 0.94
N ALA A 55 -10.20 -12.08 0.26
CA ALA A 55 -11.01 -13.11 -0.41
C ALA A 55 -10.22 -13.78 -1.54
N VAL A 56 -9.53 -13.01 -2.38
CA VAL A 56 -8.66 -13.53 -3.44
C VAL A 56 -7.49 -14.34 -2.84
N ALA A 57 -6.85 -13.82 -1.78
CA ALA A 57 -5.79 -14.54 -1.09
C ALA A 57 -6.28 -15.88 -0.49
N LYS A 58 -7.47 -15.90 0.08
CA LYS A 58 -8.09 -17.13 0.60
C LYS A 58 -8.33 -18.15 -0.49
N HIS A 59 -8.78 -17.70 -1.68
CA HIS A 59 -9.08 -18.59 -2.81
C HIS A 59 -7.81 -19.25 -3.38
N TYR A 60 -6.72 -18.49 -3.53
CA TYR A 60 -5.48 -19.01 -4.13
C TYR A 60 -4.50 -19.60 -3.11
N GLY A 61 -4.81 -19.52 -1.81
CA GLY A 61 -3.95 -19.98 -0.74
C GLY A 61 -2.83 -18.99 -0.37
N PRO A 62 -1.92 -19.40 0.55
CA PRO A 62 -0.86 -18.53 1.04
C PRO A 62 0.00 -17.96 -0.09
N ALA A 63 0.13 -16.64 -0.14
CA ALA A 63 0.92 -15.97 -1.17
C ALA A 63 2.42 -16.00 -0.85
N ALA A 64 3.27 -16.24 -1.86
CA ALA A 64 4.72 -16.04 -1.71
C ALA A 64 5.02 -14.55 -1.44
N ALA A 65 4.31 -13.65 -2.10
CA ALA A 65 4.31 -12.22 -1.75
C ALA A 65 3.05 -11.54 -2.25
N VAL A 66 2.77 -10.36 -1.67
CA VAL A 66 1.74 -9.44 -2.16
C VAL A 66 2.40 -8.13 -2.54
N ILE A 67 2.10 -7.65 -3.74
CA ILE A 67 2.57 -6.37 -4.25
C ILE A 67 1.38 -5.43 -4.34
N GLY A 68 1.43 -4.29 -3.67
CA GLY A 68 0.34 -3.31 -3.67
C GLY A 68 0.82 -1.93 -4.09
N HIS A 69 0.06 -1.25 -4.98
CA HIS A 69 0.33 0.11 -5.39
C HIS A 69 -0.70 1.08 -4.80
N SER A 70 -0.25 2.20 -4.25
CA SER A 70 -1.11 3.29 -3.76
C SER A 70 -2.15 2.79 -2.73
N LEU A 71 -3.44 2.94 -2.98
CA LEU A 71 -4.53 2.39 -2.15
C LEU A 71 -4.43 0.87 -2.02
N GLY A 72 -4.01 0.16 -3.10
CA GLY A 72 -3.74 -1.29 -3.04
C GLY A 72 -2.59 -1.64 -2.10
N GLY A 73 -1.60 -0.75 -1.94
CA GLY A 73 -0.55 -0.87 -0.94
C GLY A 73 -1.09 -0.75 0.48
N ALA A 74 -1.92 0.25 0.75
CA ALA A 74 -2.62 0.39 2.04
C ALA A 74 -3.49 -0.84 2.34
N ALA A 75 -4.30 -1.29 1.38
CA ALA A 75 -5.14 -2.48 1.52
C ALA A 75 -4.31 -3.75 1.79
N THR A 76 -3.13 -3.87 1.17
CA THR A 76 -2.19 -4.97 1.42
C THR A 76 -1.71 -4.98 2.87
N ALA A 77 -1.29 -3.84 3.38
CA ALA A 77 -0.84 -3.72 4.77
C ALA A 77 -1.98 -4.03 5.76
N LEU A 78 -3.18 -3.48 5.53
CA LEU A 78 -4.35 -3.77 6.36
C LEU A 78 -4.75 -5.25 6.32
N ALA A 79 -4.71 -5.88 5.14
CA ALA A 79 -5.01 -7.31 5.00
C ALA A 79 -4.01 -8.17 5.78
N LEU A 80 -2.72 -7.85 5.73
CA LEU A 80 -1.68 -8.53 6.51
C LEU A 80 -1.87 -8.34 8.01
N ALA A 81 -2.18 -7.12 8.47
CA ALA A 81 -2.48 -6.84 9.87
C ALA A 81 -3.71 -7.61 10.39
N ARG A 82 -4.64 -7.95 9.49
CA ARG A 82 -5.84 -8.76 9.76
C ARG A 82 -5.63 -10.26 9.53
N GLY A 83 -4.40 -10.72 9.37
CA GLY A 83 -4.06 -12.13 9.30
C GLY A 83 -4.04 -12.75 7.90
N MET A 84 -4.08 -11.96 6.81
CA MET A 84 -3.85 -12.50 5.47
C MET A 84 -2.49 -13.18 5.39
N GLN A 85 -2.46 -14.38 4.83
CA GLN A 85 -1.24 -15.18 4.76
C GLN A 85 -0.41 -14.83 3.53
N ALA A 86 0.74 -14.20 3.76
CA ALA A 86 1.79 -14.00 2.75
C ALA A 86 3.16 -14.07 3.42
N LYS A 87 4.20 -14.46 2.69
CA LYS A 87 5.56 -14.53 3.25
C LYS A 87 6.18 -13.14 3.35
N THR A 88 5.96 -12.28 2.34
CA THR A 88 6.52 -10.92 2.25
C THR A 88 5.53 -9.97 1.59
N ALA A 89 5.80 -8.67 1.67
CA ALA A 89 5.05 -7.64 0.95
C ALA A 89 5.97 -6.66 0.23
N VAL A 90 5.49 -6.11 -0.89
CA VAL A 90 6.09 -4.94 -1.55
C VAL A 90 5.01 -3.87 -1.67
N LEU A 91 5.20 -2.74 -1.04
CA LEU A 91 4.27 -1.62 -1.10
C LEU A 91 4.90 -0.50 -1.95
N ILE A 92 4.22 -0.08 -2.99
CA ILE A 92 4.67 0.95 -3.92
C ILE A 92 3.81 2.19 -3.72
N ALA A 93 4.42 3.29 -3.32
CA ALA A 93 3.73 4.56 -3.03
C ALA A 93 2.46 4.40 -2.16
N PRO A 94 2.51 3.66 -1.03
CA PRO A 94 1.33 3.34 -0.24
C PRO A 94 0.80 4.58 0.49
N ALA A 95 -0.53 4.79 0.48
CA ALA A 95 -1.17 5.73 1.39
C ALA A 95 -1.14 5.18 2.82
N ALA A 96 -0.88 6.04 3.81
CA ALA A 96 -0.73 5.66 5.22
C ALA A 96 -1.81 6.26 6.13
N ASP A 97 -2.45 7.32 5.68
CA ASP A 97 -3.45 8.05 6.45
C ASP A 97 -4.64 8.44 5.57
N PRO A 98 -5.81 7.80 5.76
CA PRO A 98 -7.00 8.09 4.97
C PRO A 98 -7.55 9.51 5.22
N LEU A 99 -7.40 10.08 6.42
CA LEU A 99 -7.82 11.47 6.67
C LEU A 99 -6.96 12.46 5.91
N ALA A 100 -5.64 12.29 5.96
CA ALA A 100 -4.73 13.12 5.19
C ALA A 100 -4.99 12.99 3.67
N ALA A 101 -5.35 11.81 3.19
CA ALA A 101 -5.74 11.59 1.79
C ALA A 101 -7.01 12.38 1.42
N VAL A 102 -8.03 12.35 2.27
CA VAL A 102 -9.29 13.12 2.08
C VAL A 102 -9.03 14.63 2.13
N GLU A 103 -8.18 15.08 3.04
CA GLU A 103 -7.81 16.50 3.13
C GLU A 103 -7.06 16.97 1.88
N ARG A 104 -6.11 16.20 1.38
CA ARG A 104 -5.41 16.50 0.11
C ARG A 104 -6.38 16.57 -1.06
N PHE A 105 -7.29 15.62 -1.17
CA PHE A 105 -8.32 15.60 -2.21
C PHE A 105 -9.25 16.80 -2.12
N SER A 106 -9.70 17.17 -0.91
CA SER A 106 -10.53 18.34 -0.68
C SER A 106 -9.83 19.63 -1.09
N ASN A 107 -8.54 19.77 -0.74
CA ASN A 107 -7.71 20.90 -1.13
C ASN A 107 -7.54 21.00 -2.66
N LEU A 108 -7.35 19.87 -3.34
CA LEU A 108 -7.24 19.84 -4.80
C LEU A 108 -8.53 20.35 -5.49
N LEU A 109 -9.68 20.10 -4.90
CA LEU A 109 -10.97 20.54 -5.39
C LEU A 109 -11.41 21.91 -4.84
N TRP A 110 -10.52 22.63 -4.14
CA TRP A 110 -10.81 23.91 -3.49
C TRP A 110 -12.00 23.85 -2.50
N LEU A 111 -12.29 22.66 -1.96
CA LEU A 111 -13.32 22.46 -0.97
C LEU A 111 -12.83 22.89 0.42
N ALA A 112 -13.75 23.44 1.21
CA ALA A 112 -13.42 23.77 2.59
C ALA A 112 -13.02 22.49 3.36
N SER A 113 -11.93 22.54 4.11
CA SER A 113 -11.31 21.37 4.80
C SER A 113 -12.28 20.61 5.71
N HIS A 114 -13.27 21.29 6.29
CA HIS A 114 -14.30 20.65 7.11
C HIS A 114 -15.27 19.75 6.32
N LEU A 115 -15.44 19.98 5.01
CA LEU A 115 -16.31 19.15 4.16
C LEU A 115 -15.71 17.75 3.97
N GLY A 116 -14.41 17.66 3.71
CA GLY A 116 -13.72 16.37 3.60
C GLY A 116 -13.86 15.53 4.86
N ARG A 117 -13.64 16.13 6.03
CA ARG A 117 -13.82 15.44 7.32
C ARG A 117 -15.26 15.01 7.57
N ARG A 118 -16.25 15.86 7.25
CA ARG A 118 -17.68 15.49 7.38
C ARG A 118 -18.08 14.38 6.44
N MET A 119 -17.57 14.38 5.20
CA MET A 119 -17.77 13.26 4.28
C MET A 119 -17.18 11.98 4.86
N PHE A 120 -15.94 12.02 5.35
CA PHE A 120 -15.29 10.85 5.94
C PHE A 120 -16.06 10.33 7.15
N ALA A 121 -16.46 11.20 8.09
CA ALA A 121 -17.25 10.82 9.27
C ALA A 121 -18.58 10.14 8.89
N ARG A 122 -19.21 10.56 7.78
CA ARG A 122 -20.40 9.89 7.27
C ARG A 122 -20.10 8.48 6.73
N PHE A 123 -18.91 8.28 6.15
CA PHE A 123 -18.46 6.97 5.70
C PHE A 123 -18.03 6.07 6.87
N GLU A 124 -17.43 6.59 7.93
CA GLU A 124 -17.05 5.81 9.12
C GLU A 124 -18.24 5.06 9.70
N GLY A 125 -19.39 5.73 9.85
CA GLY A 125 -20.62 5.10 10.35
C GLY A 125 -21.11 3.95 9.45
N ALA A 126 -20.95 4.08 8.15
CA ALA A 126 -21.33 3.04 7.18
C ALA A 126 -20.33 1.89 7.10
N MET A 127 -19.04 2.19 7.27
CA MET A 127 -17.93 1.22 7.12
C MET A 127 -17.66 0.41 8.39
N ARG A 128 -18.13 0.83 9.55
CA ARG A 128 -17.82 0.26 10.88
C ARG A 128 -16.31 0.27 11.20
N PHE A 129 -15.56 1.22 10.68
CA PHE A 129 -14.13 1.43 10.94
C PHE A 129 -13.89 2.92 11.17
N SER A 130 -13.10 3.25 12.19
CA SER A 130 -12.62 4.60 12.38
C SER A 130 -11.45 4.92 11.46
N ALA A 131 -11.22 6.20 11.20
CA ALA A 131 -10.04 6.64 10.45
C ALA A 131 -8.74 6.14 11.09
N GLU A 132 -8.67 6.16 12.41
CA GLU A 132 -7.50 5.72 13.18
C GLU A 132 -7.19 4.25 12.95
N GLU A 133 -8.22 3.38 12.90
CA GLU A 133 -8.07 1.95 12.64
C GLU A 133 -7.52 1.65 11.23
N LEU A 134 -7.55 2.62 10.32
CA LEU A 134 -7.04 2.49 8.97
C LEU A 134 -5.62 3.07 8.80
N GLN A 135 -5.10 3.77 9.81
CA GLN A 135 -3.79 4.41 9.76
C GLN A 135 -2.63 3.41 9.87
N ALA A 136 -1.50 3.77 9.25
CA ALA A 136 -0.29 2.96 9.25
C ALA A 136 0.23 2.67 10.67
N GLN A 137 0.29 3.67 11.54
CA GLN A 137 0.80 3.52 12.92
C GLN A 137 -0.03 2.55 13.76
N HIS A 138 -1.30 2.37 13.44
CA HIS A 138 -2.17 1.43 14.13
C HIS A 138 -1.99 -0.02 13.64
N ASN A 139 -1.73 -0.20 12.36
CA ASN A 139 -1.69 -1.51 11.70
C ASN A 139 -0.28 -2.09 11.55
N ALA A 140 0.70 -1.28 11.18
CA ALA A 140 2.05 -1.73 10.87
C ALA A 140 2.74 -2.50 12.01
N PRO A 141 2.61 -2.12 13.30
CA PRO A 141 3.22 -2.87 14.41
C PRO A 141 2.72 -4.31 14.54
N ARG A 142 1.53 -4.61 14.01
CA ARG A 142 0.91 -5.95 14.08
C ARG A 142 1.39 -6.89 12.98
N ILE A 143 2.16 -6.38 12.00
CA ILE A 143 2.56 -7.17 10.83
C ILE A 143 3.93 -7.78 11.07
N GLY A 144 3.95 -9.07 11.39
CA GLY A 144 5.18 -9.85 11.63
C GLY A 144 5.81 -10.41 10.35
N ARG A 145 5.73 -9.71 9.21
CA ARG A 145 6.27 -10.16 7.92
C ARG A 145 7.21 -9.11 7.33
N PRO A 146 8.28 -9.52 6.62
CA PRO A 146 9.16 -8.58 5.92
C PRO A 146 8.41 -7.79 4.85
N ALA A 147 8.74 -6.50 4.72
CA ALA A 147 8.19 -5.65 3.67
C ALA A 147 9.27 -4.76 3.04
N LEU A 148 9.16 -4.56 1.73
CA LEU A 148 9.84 -3.49 1.02
C LEU A 148 8.80 -2.40 0.70
N ILE A 149 9.04 -1.20 1.19
CA ILE A 149 8.25 -0.03 0.87
C ILE A 149 9.05 0.80 -0.12
N VAL A 150 8.47 1.09 -1.28
CA VAL A 150 9.11 1.86 -2.35
C VAL A 150 8.33 3.15 -2.52
N HIS A 151 8.98 4.30 -2.41
CA HIS A 151 8.31 5.60 -2.52
C HIS A 151 9.21 6.64 -3.18
N ASP A 152 8.62 7.41 -4.10
CA ASP A 152 9.33 8.50 -4.77
C ASP A 152 9.29 9.77 -3.92
N ILE A 153 10.45 10.43 -3.78
CA ILE A 153 10.56 11.66 -2.98
C ILE A 153 9.75 12.81 -3.60
N GLU A 154 9.55 12.76 -4.92
CA GLU A 154 8.82 13.77 -5.68
C GLU A 154 7.37 13.35 -6.01
N ASP A 155 6.83 12.37 -5.27
CA ASP A 155 5.43 11.97 -5.41
C ASP A 155 4.50 13.11 -4.94
N ARG A 156 3.71 13.62 -5.88
CA ARG A 156 2.77 14.73 -5.64
C ARG A 156 1.35 14.28 -5.28
N GLU A 157 1.03 13.01 -5.48
CA GLU A 157 -0.29 12.46 -5.18
C GLU A 157 -0.34 11.90 -3.75
N VAL A 158 0.63 11.09 -3.41
CA VAL A 158 0.83 10.56 -2.05
C VAL A 158 2.23 10.96 -1.59
N PRO A 159 2.37 11.87 -0.62
CA PRO A 159 3.68 12.34 -0.17
C PRO A 159 4.58 11.20 0.30
N TRP A 160 5.88 11.28 0.02
CA TRP A 160 6.90 10.32 0.44
C TRP A 160 6.84 10.00 1.94
N SER A 161 6.47 10.97 2.76
CA SER A 161 6.30 10.80 4.21
C SER A 161 5.26 9.72 4.59
N GLU A 162 4.34 9.39 3.70
CA GLU A 162 3.40 8.29 3.96
C GLU A 162 4.06 6.91 3.80
N GLY A 163 4.93 6.74 2.82
CA GLY A 163 5.76 5.53 2.72
C GLY A 163 6.74 5.42 3.88
N GLU A 164 7.34 6.54 4.28
CA GLU A 164 8.22 6.62 5.45
C GLU A 164 7.46 6.26 6.74
N ARG A 165 6.20 6.71 6.89
CA ARG A 165 5.34 6.36 8.03
C ARG A 165 5.10 4.86 8.11
N TRP A 166 4.79 4.17 7.01
CA TRP A 166 4.72 2.71 7.00
C TRP A 166 6.03 2.07 7.44
N ALA A 167 7.17 2.53 6.90
CA ALA A 167 8.49 1.98 7.21
C ALA A 167 8.89 2.19 8.67
N ARG A 168 8.50 3.30 9.26
CA ARG A 168 8.77 3.67 10.66
C ARG A 168 8.08 2.73 11.65
N TYR A 169 6.83 2.41 11.39
CA TYR A 169 6.00 1.62 12.31
C TYR A 169 5.99 0.12 12.01
N TRP A 170 6.50 -0.31 10.85
CA TRP A 170 6.54 -1.73 10.48
C TRP A 170 7.90 -2.35 10.82
N PRO A 171 7.99 -3.22 11.86
CA PRO A 171 9.28 -3.64 12.44
C PRO A 171 10.24 -4.31 11.47
N GLN A 172 9.72 -5.07 10.50
CA GLN A 172 10.51 -5.85 9.54
C GLN A 172 10.48 -5.22 8.14
N SER A 173 10.23 -3.92 8.04
CA SER A 173 10.22 -3.23 6.76
C SER A 173 11.54 -2.53 6.44
N ARG A 174 11.70 -2.21 5.16
CA ARG A 174 12.77 -1.36 4.63
C ARG A 174 12.17 -0.39 3.61
N LEU A 175 12.71 0.81 3.56
CA LEU A 175 12.29 1.87 2.65
C LEU A 175 13.32 2.03 1.53
N LEU A 176 12.87 1.91 0.30
CA LEU A 176 13.58 2.29 -0.91
C LEU A 176 13.00 3.59 -1.45
N SER A 177 13.75 4.67 -1.36
CA SER A 177 13.35 5.95 -1.94
C SER A 177 13.87 6.06 -3.36
N THR A 178 13.02 6.53 -4.28
CA THR A 178 13.38 6.90 -5.64
C THR A 178 13.23 8.42 -5.84
N ARG A 179 13.66 8.91 -6.99
CA ARG A 179 13.53 10.33 -7.35
C ARG A 179 13.13 10.45 -8.81
N GLY A 180 12.20 11.36 -9.11
CA GLY A 180 11.80 11.70 -10.46
C GLY A 180 10.81 10.74 -11.12
N LEU A 181 10.36 9.68 -10.43
CA LEU A 181 9.38 8.73 -10.94
C LEU A 181 7.94 9.18 -10.66
N GLY A 182 7.71 9.82 -9.53
CA GLY A 182 6.38 10.22 -9.08
C GLY A 182 5.48 9.02 -8.79
N HIS A 183 4.18 9.28 -8.60
CA HIS A 183 3.22 8.29 -8.09
C HIS A 183 2.96 7.11 -9.03
N ASN A 184 2.84 7.39 -10.31
CA ASN A 184 2.37 6.39 -11.27
C ASN A 184 3.52 5.65 -11.98
N ARG A 185 4.58 6.36 -12.42
CA ARG A 185 5.70 5.73 -13.13
C ARG A 185 6.52 4.81 -12.25
N ILE A 186 6.59 5.07 -10.94
CA ILE A 186 7.27 4.23 -9.97
C ILE A 186 6.77 2.77 -10.01
N ALA A 187 5.49 2.56 -10.27
CA ALA A 187 4.90 1.23 -10.35
C ALA A 187 5.35 0.42 -11.58
N ASP A 188 5.85 1.09 -12.63
CA ASP A 188 6.25 0.48 -13.90
C ASP A 188 7.77 0.58 -14.15
N ASP A 189 8.52 1.15 -13.21
CA ASP A 189 9.95 1.37 -13.38
C ASP A 189 10.75 0.08 -13.27
N ALA A 190 11.64 -0.15 -14.24
CA ALA A 190 12.43 -1.37 -14.31
C ALA A 190 13.39 -1.53 -13.12
N GLY A 191 13.94 -0.43 -12.61
CA GLY A 191 14.84 -0.44 -11.44
C GLY A 191 14.08 -0.78 -10.16
N VAL A 192 12.84 -0.29 -10.04
CA VAL A 192 11.94 -0.66 -8.93
C VAL A 192 11.58 -2.13 -9.00
N ILE A 193 11.20 -2.64 -10.17
CA ILE A 193 10.88 -4.06 -10.37
C ILE A 193 12.09 -4.93 -10.03
N ALA A 194 13.28 -4.59 -10.54
CA ALA A 194 14.51 -5.33 -10.25
C ALA A 194 14.84 -5.33 -8.75
N SER A 195 14.68 -4.18 -8.08
CA SER A 195 14.91 -4.06 -6.63
C SER A 195 13.93 -4.90 -5.81
N ALA A 196 12.66 -4.91 -6.20
CA ALA A 196 11.65 -5.75 -5.57
C ALA A 196 11.98 -7.25 -5.76
N LEU A 197 12.40 -7.67 -6.96
CA LEU A 197 12.80 -9.07 -7.21
C LEU A 197 14.01 -9.48 -6.35
N ARG A 198 15.00 -8.61 -6.17
CA ARG A 198 16.12 -8.85 -5.26
C ARG A 198 15.64 -9.04 -3.82
N PHE A 199 14.74 -8.17 -3.34
CA PHE A 199 14.13 -8.31 -2.02
C PHE A 199 13.38 -9.64 -1.87
N LEU A 200 12.60 -10.03 -2.88
CA LEU A 200 11.84 -11.29 -2.89
C LEU A 200 12.73 -12.54 -2.87
N ARG A 201 13.99 -12.42 -3.30
CA ARG A 201 15.04 -13.46 -3.20
C ARG A 201 15.75 -13.47 -1.84
N GLY A 202 15.38 -12.58 -0.92
CA GLY A 202 15.98 -12.45 0.41
C GLY A 202 17.15 -11.49 0.51
N GLU A 203 17.46 -10.74 -0.56
CA GLU A 203 18.51 -9.72 -0.51
C GLU A 203 18.06 -8.50 0.33
N THR A 204 19.04 -7.85 0.94
CA THR A 204 18.81 -6.59 1.64
C THR A 204 18.64 -5.45 0.63
N VAL A 205 17.43 -4.90 0.54
CA VAL A 205 17.10 -3.77 -0.33
C VAL A 205 16.48 -2.64 0.49
N GLY A 206 16.86 -1.40 0.20
CA GLY A 206 16.37 -0.23 0.92
C GLY A 206 17.01 -0.03 2.30
N LYS A 207 16.57 0.98 3.04
CA LYS A 207 17.08 1.35 4.36
C LYS A 207 16.06 1.03 5.43
N ARG A 208 16.52 0.64 6.62
CA ARG A 208 15.66 0.56 7.80
C ARG A 208 15.38 1.98 8.28
N VAL A 209 14.12 2.28 8.54
CA VAL A 209 13.71 3.53 9.20
C VAL A 209 13.57 3.23 10.69
N VAL A 210 14.27 4.01 11.52
CA VAL A 210 14.21 3.88 12.97
C VAL A 210 13.53 5.14 13.49
N SER A 211 12.44 4.96 14.26
CA SER A 211 11.84 6.07 15.00
C SER A 211 12.66 6.35 16.25
N THR A 212 12.98 7.62 16.47
CA THR A 212 13.57 8.07 17.72
C THR A 212 12.53 8.54 18.72
N ALA A 213 11.24 8.56 18.31
CA ALA A 213 10.15 9.06 19.16
C ALA A 213 9.95 8.26 20.46
N ASP A 214 10.33 6.98 20.46
CA ASP A 214 10.17 6.08 21.61
C ASP A 214 11.50 5.85 22.37
N LEU A 215 12.55 6.60 22.07
CA LEU A 215 13.78 6.52 22.82
C LEU A 215 13.64 7.28 24.17
N PRO A 216 14.03 6.66 25.31
CA PRO A 216 13.81 7.24 26.65
C PRO A 216 14.54 8.57 26.92
N TYR A 217 15.30 9.08 25.95
CA TYR A 217 16.11 10.30 26.09
C TYR A 217 15.73 11.43 25.12
N GLY A 218 14.54 11.37 24.48
CA GLY A 218 13.96 12.56 23.82
C GLY A 218 14.87 13.31 22.87
N LEU A 219 15.66 12.61 22.05
CA LEU A 219 16.36 13.25 20.93
C LEU A 219 15.35 13.39 19.78
N ALA A 220 14.59 14.48 19.83
CA ALA A 220 13.79 14.97 18.72
C ALA A 220 14.67 15.84 17.81
#